data_2f6c57085533892c85d52e9ef7a8525a
#
_entry.id   2f6c57085533892c85d52e9ef7a8525a
#
_cell.length_a   1.000
_cell.length_b   1.000
_cell.length_c   1.000
_cell.angle_alpha   90.00
_cell.angle_beta   90.00
_cell.angle_gamma   90.00
#
_symmetry.space_group_name_H-M   'P 1'
#
loop_
_entity.id
_entity.type
_entity.pdbx_description
1 polymer ?
#
loop_
_entity_poly.entity_id
_entity_poly.type
_entity_poly.pdbx_seq_one_letter_code
_entity_poly.pdbx_strand_id
1 'polypeptide(L)'
;MISLDDVTVAYGGFVLLDRINFHISETDKIGLVGKNGAGKSTIMKMICGLQSPTSGQIDMPAHISVGYLPQIMEHHRGRTVLEEALTAFDKENELEEEISRVTEELAHREDYESQDYLDLAERLAELNEHLAATHSEPPEVQARKTLLGLGFRDSELGRPTESFSQGWNMRIELAKILLRQHDVLLLDEPTNHLDIESIEWLED
;
A
#
# COMPACT_ATOMS: atom_id res chain seq x y z
N MET A 1 6.73 12.35 7.93
CA MET A 1 6.71 12.46 9.40
C MET A 1 5.28 12.52 9.88
N ILE A 2 4.87 11.65 10.83
CA ILE A 2 3.51 11.56 11.37
C ILE A 2 3.57 11.93 12.85
N SER A 3 2.64 12.78 13.33
CA SER A 3 2.53 13.18 14.74
C SER A 3 1.16 12.81 15.29
N LEU A 4 1.13 12.22 16.46
CA LEU A 4 -0.09 12.01 17.24
C LEU A 4 -0.01 12.93 18.46
N ASP A 5 -0.99 13.85 18.58
CA ASP A 5 -1.01 14.87 19.62
C ASP A 5 -2.27 14.74 20.47
N ASP A 6 -2.06 14.41 21.75
CA ASP A 6 -3.10 14.28 22.79
C ASP A 6 -4.24 13.32 22.42
N VAL A 7 -3.90 12.27 21.62
CA VAL A 7 -4.88 11.35 21.02
C VAL A 7 -5.51 10.47 22.10
N THR A 8 -6.84 10.54 22.20
CA THR A 8 -7.65 9.72 23.09
C THR A 8 -8.67 8.91 22.32
N VAL A 9 -8.85 7.65 22.68
CA VAL A 9 -9.91 6.78 22.15
C VAL A 9 -10.70 6.20 23.30
N ALA A 10 -12.02 6.43 23.28
CA ALA A 10 -12.94 5.94 24.29
C ALA A 10 -14.17 5.28 23.64
N TYR A 11 -14.65 4.20 24.25
CA TYR A 11 -15.85 3.46 23.86
C TYR A 11 -16.78 3.32 25.06
N GLY A 12 -17.96 3.93 25.03
CA GLY A 12 -19.01 3.71 26.04
C GLY A 12 -18.57 3.94 27.50
N GLY A 13 -17.65 4.90 27.74
CA GLY A 13 -17.11 5.20 29.06
C GLY A 13 -15.82 4.47 29.43
N PHE A 14 -15.37 3.53 28.60
CA PHE A 14 -14.04 2.90 28.71
C PHE A 14 -13.02 3.65 27.86
N VAL A 15 -11.93 4.13 28.46
CA VAL A 15 -10.83 4.78 27.76
C VAL A 15 -9.84 3.71 27.36
N LEU A 16 -9.69 3.48 26.05
CA LEU A 16 -8.72 2.53 25.48
C LEU A 16 -7.34 3.15 25.37
N LEU A 17 -7.26 4.39 24.89
CA LEU A 17 -6.04 5.18 24.74
C LEU A 17 -6.29 6.54 25.41
N ASP A 18 -5.39 6.99 26.27
CA ASP A 18 -5.53 8.23 27.02
C ASP A 18 -4.38 9.17 26.72
N ARG A 19 -4.65 10.24 25.97
CA ARG A 19 -3.75 11.33 25.60
C ARG A 19 -2.36 10.85 25.19
N ILE A 20 -2.32 9.96 24.20
CA ILE A 20 -1.06 9.47 23.66
C ILE A 20 -0.42 10.53 22.76
N ASN A 21 0.89 10.69 22.92
CA ASN A 21 1.70 11.58 22.14
C ASN A 21 2.91 10.82 21.63
N PHE A 22 3.10 10.74 20.32
CA PHE A 22 4.30 10.21 19.73
C PHE A 22 4.46 10.67 18.28
N HIS A 23 5.62 10.39 17.74
CA HIS A 23 6.12 10.92 16.47
C HIS A 23 6.80 9.82 15.69
N ILE A 24 6.55 9.76 14.40
CA ILE A 24 7.18 8.84 13.46
C ILE A 24 7.98 9.67 12.46
N SER A 25 9.27 9.42 12.39
CA SER A 25 10.18 10.03 11.42
C SER A 25 10.35 9.15 10.19
N GLU A 26 10.94 9.68 9.11
CA GLU A 26 11.04 9.00 7.81
C GLU A 26 11.85 7.70 7.83
N THR A 27 12.78 7.56 8.78
CA THR A 27 13.67 6.39 8.87
C THR A 27 13.38 5.49 10.05
N ASP A 28 12.28 5.74 10.78
CA ASP A 28 11.99 5.01 12.00
C ASP A 28 11.48 3.58 11.68
N LYS A 29 12.03 2.60 12.41
CA LYS A 29 11.49 1.24 12.50
C LYS A 29 10.91 1.07 13.91
N ILE A 30 9.59 1.05 14.04
CA ILE A 30 8.88 1.09 15.33
C ILE A 30 8.17 -0.23 15.61
N GLY A 31 8.50 -0.88 16.73
CA GLY A 31 7.78 -2.02 17.25
C GLY A 31 6.71 -1.61 18.27
N LEU A 32 5.44 -1.74 17.92
CA LEU A 32 4.33 -1.45 18.82
C LEU A 32 4.00 -2.69 19.67
N VAL A 33 4.38 -2.67 20.94
CA VAL A 33 4.27 -3.82 21.86
C VAL A 33 3.19 -3.58 22.92
N GLY A 34 2.41 -4.61 23.24
CA GLY A 34 1.37 -4.54 24.28
C GLY A 34 0.47 -5.77 24.25
N LYS A 35 -0.32 -5.93 25.32
CA LYS A 35 -1.30 -7.02 25.44
C LYS A 35 -2.35 -6.95 24.33
N ASN A 36 -3.02 -8.09 24.05
CA ASN A 36 -4.17 -8.10 23.16
C ASN A 36 -5.26 -7.18 23.71
N GLY A 37 -5.87 -6.37 22.83
CA GLY A 37 -6.83 -5.35 23.23
C GLY A 37 -6.24 -4.05 23.79
N ALA A 38 -4.92 -3.87 23.81
CA ALA A 38 -4.29 -2.63 24.30
C ALA A 38 -4.38 -1.43 23.33
N GLY A 39 -4.98 -1.61 22.14
CA GLY A 39 -5.18 -0.52 21.17
C GLY A 39 -4.15 -0.45 20.03
N LYS A 40 -3.29 -1.47 19.85
CA LYS A 40 -2.28 -1.50 18.78
C LYS A 40 -2.90 -1.31 17.39
N SER A 41 -3.85 -2.17 17.02
CA SER A 41 -4.57 -2.07 15.73
C SER A 41 -5.40 -0.79 15.62
N THR A 42 -5.87 -0.24 16.74
CA THR A 42 -6.60 1.04 16.78
C THR A 42 -5.70 2.20 16.39
N ILE A 43 -4.47 2.24 16.91
CA ILE A 43 -3.47 3.24 16.52
C ILE A 43 -3.17 3.15 15.03
N MET A 44 -2.91 1.96 14.50
CA MET A 44 -2.64 1.76 13.07
C MET A 44 -3.81 2.22 12.20
N LYS A 45 -5.05 1.85 12.57
CA LYS A 45 -6.27 2.29 11.87
C LYS A 45 -6.44 3.81 11.88
N MET A 46 -6.10 4.47 12.98
CA MET A 46 -6.16 5.93 13.05
C MET A 46 -5.13 6.59 12.13
N ILE A 47 -3.89 6.08 12.08
CA ILE A 47 -2.86 6.57 11.15
C ILE A 47 -3.30 6.40 9.70
N CYS A 48 -3.98 5.30 9.36
CA CYS A 48 -4.54 5.05 8.03
C CYS A 48 -5.81 5.87 7.71
N GLY A 49 -6.33 6.66 8.66
CA GLY A 49 -7.60 7.37 8.48
C GLY A 49 -8.86 6.48 8.49
N LEU A 50 -8.71 5.19 8.82
CA LEU A 50 -9.83 4.23 8.90
C LEU A 50 -10.68 4.41 10.17
N GLN A 51 -10.17 5.13 11.14
CA GLN A 51 -10.84 5.45 12.40
C GLN A 51 -10.39 6.83 12.88
N SER A 52 -11.33 7.63 13.39
CA SER A 52 -11.01 8.91 14.05
C SER A 52 -10.79 8.73 15.54
N PRO A 53 -9.89 9.51 16.17
CA PRO A 53 -9.78 9.57 17.62
C PRO A 53 -11.04 10.21 18.23
N THR A 54 -11.29 9.96 19.53
CA THR A 54 -12.34 10.64 20.29
C THR A 54 -11.97 12.09 20.58
N SER A 55 -10.69 12.36 20.82
CA SER A 55 -10.10 13.71 20.96
C SER A 55 -8.61 13.66 20.62
N GLY A 56 -7.98 14.82 20.47
CA GLY A 56 -6.64 14.97 19.96
C GLY A 56 -6.59 14.99 18.43
N GLN A 57 -5.42 15.02 17.86
CA GLN A 57 -5.24 15.09 16.40
C GLN A 57 -4.09 14.20 15.93
N ILE A 58 -4.16 13.85 14.65
CA ILE A 58 -3.09 13.14 13.93
C ILE A 58 -2.72 13.99 12.74
N ASP A 59 -1.50 14.47 12.75
CA ASP A 59 -0.96 15.27 11.67
C ASP A 59 -0.07 14.41 10.77
N MET A 60 -0.42 14.36 9.49
CA MET A 60 0.32 13.67 8.45
C MET A 60 0.29 14.52 7.18
N PRO A 61 1.45 14.77 6.54
CA PRO A 61 1.49 15.47 5.26
C PRO A 61 0.67 14.75 4.20
N ALA A 62 -0.07 15.50 3.37
CA ALA A 62 -1.00 14.95 2.40
C ALA A 62 -0.35 14.08 1.30
N HIS A 63 0.96 14.24 1.08
CA HIS A 63 1.71 13.46 0.09
C HIS A 63 2.20 12.11 0.62
N ILE A 64 2.12 11.85 1.92
CA ILE A 64 2.58 10.59 2.53
C ILE A 64 1.59 9.47 2.23
N SER A 65 2.07 8.44 1.57
CA SER A 65 1.32 7.20 1.31
C SER A 65 1.49 6.20 2.46
N VAL A 66 0.39 5.57 2.87
CA VAL A 66 0.39 4.60 3.97
C VAL A 66 -0.12 3.25 3.48
N GLY A 67 0.71 2.23 3.57
CA GLY A 67 0.34 0.82 3.37
C GLY A 67 -0.06 0.21 4.72
N TYR A 68 -1.22 -0.43 4.78
CA TYR A 68 -1.71 -1.11 5.98
C TYR A 68 -2.08 -2.55 5.71
N LEU A 69 -1.45 -3.47 6.43
CA LEU A 69 -1.79 -4.88 6.44
C LEU A 69 -2.65 -5.17 7.68
N PRO A 70 -3.97 -5.33 7.56
CA PRO A 70 -4.84 -5.67 8.69
C PRO A 70 -4.71 -7.15 9.06
N GLN A 71 -5.04 -7.48 10.31
CA GLN A 71 -5.02 -8.85 10.81
C GLN A 71 -6.05 -9.77 10.10
N ILE A 72 -7.15 -9.21 9.60
CA ILE A 72 -8.23 -9.95 8.91
C ILE A 72 -8.40 -9.34 7.52
N MET A 73 -8.41 -10.20 6.50
CA MET A 73 -8.50 -9.81 5.10
C MET A 73 -9.81 -10.30 4.46
N GLU A 74 -10.32 -9.53 3.50
CA GLU A 74 -11.34 -9.99 2.57
C GLU A 74 -10.68 -10.79 1.45
N HIS A 75 -11.26 -11.94 1.10
CA HIS A 75 -10.72 -12.78 0.04
C HIS A 75 -11.26 -12.34 -1.32
N HIS A 76 -10.38 -11.97 -2.21
CA HIS A 76 -10.71 -11.80 -3.62
C HIS A 76 -10.71 -13.16 -4.32
N ARG A 77 -11.74 -13.40 -5.15
CA ARG A 77 -11.94 -14.68 -5.88
C ARG A 77 -11.78 -14.46 -7.37
N GLY A 78 -11.33 -15.51 -8.06
CA GLY A 78 -11.33 -15.55 -9.52
C GLY A 78 -10.00 -15.12 -10.17
N ARG A 79 -8.95 -14.89 -9.38
CA ARG A 79 -7.60 -14.56 -9.87
C ARG A 79 -6.57 -15.58 -9.39
N THR A 80 -5.51 -15.74 -10.17
CA THR A 80 -4.32 -16.47 -9.73
C THR A 80 -3.51 -15.64 -8.74
N VAL A 81 -2.56 -16.27 -8.04
CA VAL A 81 -1.65 -15.59 -7.09
C VAL A 81 -0.92 -14.43 -7.76
N LEU A 82 -0.38 -14.66 -8.97
CA LEU A 82 0.34 -13.62 -9.72
C LEU A 82 -0.58 -12.50 -10.18
N GLU A 83 -1.74 -12.82 -10.76
CA GLU A 83 -2.73 -11.81 -11.18
C GLU A 83 -3.20 -10.96 -10.00
N GLU A 84 -3.41 -11.56 -8.82
CA GLU A 84 -3.80 -10.81 -7.64
C GLU A 84 -2.67 -9.89 -7.16
N ALA A 85 -1.41 -10.35 -7.16
CA ALA A 85 -0.28 -9.51 -6.81
C ALA A 85 -0.08 -8.34 -7.80
N LEU A 86 -0.34 -8.56 -9.10
CA LEU A 86 -0.24 -7.54 -10.13
C LEU A 86 -1.26 -6.41 -9.97
N THR A 87 -2.35 -6.60 -9.22
CA THR A 87 -3.27 -5.50 -8.89
C THR A 87 -2.61 -4.40 -8.03
N ALA A 88 -1.43 -4.65 -7.50
CA ALA A 88 -0.64 -3.60 -6.86
C ALA A 88 -0.32 -2.44 -7.81
N PHE A 89 -0.22 -2.73 -9.11
CA PHE A 89 0.16 -1.80 -10.18
C PHE A 89 -1.04 -1.24 -10.96
N ASP A 90 -2.28 -1.45 -10.48
CA ASP A 90 -3.48 -0.98 -11.21
C ASP A 90 -3.46 0.53 -11.45
N LYS A 91 -2.93 1.33 -10.51
CA LYS A 91 -2.79 2.78 -10.68
C LYS A 91 -1.79 3.18 -11.76
N GLU A 92 -0.67 2.45 -11.85
CA GLU A 92 0.33 2.65 -12.89
C GLU A 92 -0.22 2.26 -14.26
N ASN A 93 -0.96 1.15 -14.34
CA ASN A 93 -1.64 0.73 -15.57
C ASN A 93 -2.67 1.79 -16.02
N GLU A 94 -3.47 2.35 -15.10
CA GLU A 94 -4.40 3.45 -15.39
C GLU A 94 -3.65 4.70 -15.91
N LEU A 95 -2.48 5.00 -15.35
CA LEU A 95 -1.63 6.10 -15.77
C LEU A 95 -1.08 5.87 -17.18
N GLU A 96 -0.59 4.66 -17.49
CA GLU A 96 -0.12 4.29 -18.83
C GLU A 96 -1.24 4.35 -19.87
N GLU A 97 -2.47 3.92 -19.51
CA GLU A 97 -3.64 4.05 -20.37
C GLU A 97 -4.01 5.53 -20.62
N GLU A 98 -3.89 6.40 -19.62
CA GLU A 98 -4.14 7.83 -19.77
C GLU A 98 -3.07 8.46 -20.67
N ILE A 99 -1.80 8.13 -20.49
CA ILE A 99 -0.69 8.57 -21.38
C ILE A 99 -0.97 8.16 -22.83
N SER A 100 -1.37 6.91 -23.04
CA SER A 100 -1.69 6.40 -24.37
C SER A 100 -2.83 7.17 -25.02
N ARG A 101 -3.90 7.43 -24.30
CA ARG A 101 -5.06 8.22 -24.77
C ARG A 101 -4.69 9.64 -25.13
N VAL A 102 -3.96 10.34 -24.26
CA VAL A 102 -3.53 11.73 -24.49
C VAL A 102 -2.55 11.80 -25.67
N THR A 103 -1.66 10.83 -25.79
CA THR A 103 -0.72 10.73 -26.92
C THR A 103 -1.46 10.54 -28.25
N GLU A 104 -2.47 9.65 -28.28
CA GLU A 104 -3.28 9.41 -29.47
C GLU A 104 -4.11 10.65 -29.83
N GLU A 105 -4.67 11.34 -28.84
CA GLU A 105 -5.42 12.59 -29.07
C GLU A 105 -4.52 13.68 -29.66
N LEU A 106 -3.33 13.89 -29.12
CA LEU A 106 -2.36 14.86 -29.66
C LEU A 106 -1.92 14.53 -31.09
N ALA A 107 -1.73 13.22 -31.40
CA ALA A 107 -1.33 12.78 -32.73
C ALA A 107 -2.38 13.06 -33.83
N HIS A 108 -3.64 13.20 -33.49
CA HIS A 108 -4.73 13.47 -34.43
C HIS A 108 -5.12 14.96 -34.52
N ARG A 109 -4.45 15.84 -33.77
CA ARG A 109 -4.73 17.29 -33.77
C ARG A 109 -3.75 18.02 -34.70
N GLU A 110 -4.26 19.04 -35.37
CA GLU A 110 -3.50 19.93 -36.24
C GLU A 110 -3.39 21.36 -35.70
N ASP A 111 -4.08 21.66 -34.60
CA ASP A 111 -4.22 22.98 -33.98
C ASP A 111 -3.12 23.25 -32.92
N TYR A 112 -1.87 23.06 -33.29
CA TYR A 112 -0.68 23.10 -32.43
C TYR A 112 -0.48 24.38 -31.59
N GLU A 113 -1.11 25.49 -32.00
CA GLU A 113 -1.04 26.80 -31.31
C GLU A 113 -2.25 27.04 -30.40
N SER A 114 -3.23 26.14 -30.34
CA SER A 114 -4.38 26.29 -29.49
C SER A 114 -4.03 26.08 -28.01
N GLN A 115 -4.74 26.79 -27.12
CA GLN A 115 -4.54 26.57 -25.67
C GLN A 115 -4.83 25.13 -25.27
N ASP A 116 -5.88 24.54 -25.84
CA ASP A 116 -6.25 23.14 -25.56
C ASP A 116 -5.16 22.13 -25.96
N TYR A 117 -4.44 22.38 -27.07
CA TYR A 117 -3.31 21.54 -27.46
C TYR A 117 -2.14 21.68 -26.48
N LEU A 118 -1.84 22.90 -26.06
CA LEU A 118 -0.76 23.19 -25.11
C LEU A 118 -1.07 22.56 -23.74
N ASP A 119 -2.30 22.66 -23.25
CA ASP A 119 -2.72 22.08 -21.99
C ASP A 119 -2.63 20.53 -22.01
N LEU A 120 -3.00 19.89 -23.13
CA LEU A 120 -2.83 18.45 -23.32
C LEU A 120 -1.37 18.04 -23.36
N ALA A 121 -0.51 18.82 -24.02
CA ALA A 121 0.93 18.55 -24.08
C ALA A 121 1.58 18.70 -22.69
N GLU A 122 1.20 19.71 -21.92
CA GLU A 122 1.63 19.88 -20.52
C GLU A 122 1.17 18.69 -19.66
N ARG A 123 -0.10 18.29 -19.79
CA ARG A 123 -0.65 17.11 -19.11
C ARG A 123 0.14 15.84 -19.44
N LEU A 124 0.48 15.61 -20.71
CA LEU A 124 1.29 14.46 -21.11
C LEU A 124 2.68 14.48 -20.48
N ALA A 125 3.30 15.65 -20.36
CA ALA A 125 4.59 15.80 -19.71
C ALA A 125 4.53 15.45 -18.21
N GLU A 126 3.51 15.96 -17.48
CA GLU A 126 3.28 15.63 -16.08
C GLU A 126 3.05 14.13 -15.85
N LEU A 127 2.22 13.49 -16.70
CA LEU A 127 1.92 12.05 -16.62
C LEU A 127 3.20 11.21 -16.82
N ASN A 128 4.03 11.58 -17.82
CA ASN A 128 5.30 10.89 -18.09
C ASN A 128 6.32 11.09 -16.95
N GLU A 129 6.40 12.28 -16.35
CA GLU A 129 7.25 12.53 -15.19
C GLU A 129 6.81 11.67 -14.00
N HIS A 130 5.52 11.57 -13.77
CA HIS A 130 4.95 10.72 -12.71
C HIS A 130 5.27 9.23 -12.96
N LEU A 131 5.08 8.73 -14.17
CA LEU A 131 5.38 7.33 -14.51
C LEU A 131 6.88 7.03 -14.40
N ALA A 132 7.75 7.94 -14.83
CA ALA A 132 9.20 7.76 -14.77
C ALA A 132 9.74 7.65 -13.32
N ALA A 133 9.02 8.20 -12.35
CA ALA A 133 9.40 8.12 -10.94
C ALA A 133 9.05 6.77 -10.29
N THR A 134 8.25 5.92 -10.96
CA THR A 134 7.59 4.80 -10.28
C THR A 134 8.37 3.49 -10.34
N HIS A 135 8.97 3.04 -11.47
CA HIS A 135 9.59 1.71 -11.51
C HIS A 135 10.82 1.57 -12.45
N SER A 136 11.81 0.79 -11.98
CA SER A 136 13.00 0.40 -12.75
C SER A 136 12.90 -1.00 -13.38
N GLU A 137 11.98 -1.87 -12.93
CA GLU A 137 11.81 -3.25 -13.41
C GLU A 137 10.35 -3.50 -13.83
N PRO A 138 10.09 -4.41 -14.80
CA PRO A 138 8.73 -4.77 -15.21
C PRO A 138 7.87 -5.27 -14.00
N PRO A 139 6.58 -4.88 -13.91
CA PRO A 139 5.68 -5.28 -12.82
C PRO A 139 5.63 -6.78 -12.54
N GLU A 140 5.59 -7.61 -13.60
CA GLU A 140 5.56 -9.08 -13.45
C GLU A 140 6.83 -9.62 -12.80
N VAL A 141 8.01 -9.06 -13.13
CA VAL A 141 9.30 -9.47 -12.54
C VAL A 141 9.33 -9.11 -11.06
N GLN A 142 8.89 -7.91 -10.70
CA GLN A 142 8.81 -7.46 -9.32
C GLN A 142 7.82 -8.30 -8.51
N ALA A 143 6.60 -8.51 -9.02
CA ALA A 143 5.57 -9.32 -8.36
C ALA A 143 6.06 -10.75 -8.12
N ARG A 144 6.68 -11.37 -9.13
CA ARG A 144 7.24 -12.72 -9.02
C ARG A 144 8.34 -12.80 -7.95
N LYS A 145 9.30 -11.88 -7.98
CA LYS A 145 10.40 -11.79 -6.99
C LYS A 145 9.88 -11.65 -5.57
N THR A 146 8.92 -10.75 -5.36
CA THR A 146 8.31 -10.52 -4.04
C THR A 146 7.53 -11.74 -3.54
N LEU A 147 6.73 -12.38 -4.39
CA LEU A 147 5.99 -13.59 -4.03
C LEU A 147 6.93 -14.76 -3.67
N LEU A 148 8.01 -14.96 -4.44
CA LEU A 148 9.02 -15.98 -4.13
C LEU A 148 9.71 -15.69 -2.80
N GLY A 149 10.04 -14.43 -2.50
CA GLY A 149 10.60 -14.01 -1.21
C GLY A 149 9.66 -14.29 -0.03
N LEU A 150 8.34 -14.18 -0.26
CA LEU A 150 7.31 -14.53 0.74
C LEU A 150 6.97 -16.03 0.78
N GLY A 151 7.81 -16.90 0.18
CA GLY A 151 7.76 -18.36 0.30
C GLY A 151 6.86 -19.06 -0.73
N PHE A 152 6.26 -18.37 -1.71
CA PHE A 152 5.58 -19.03 -2.81
C PHE A 152 6.59 -19.74 -3.72
N ARG A 153 6.16 -20.87 -4.28
CA ARG A 153 6.91 -21.55 -5.34
C ARG A 153 6.47 -21.06 -6.69
N ASP A 154 7.38 -21.06 -7.66
CA ASP A 154 7.10 -20.64 -9.02
C ASP A 154 5.89 -21.37 -9.66
N SER A 155 5.76 -22.68 -9.38
CA SER A 155 4.63 -23.51 -9.83
C SER A 155 3.28 -23.14 -9.18
N GLU A 156 3.28 -22.32 -8.14
CA GLU A 156 2.08 -21.91 -7.40
C GLU A 156 1.51 -20.58 -7.86
N LEU A 157 2.30 -19.78 -8.57
CA LEU A 157 1.91 -18.44 -9.00
C LEU A 157 0.72 -18.41 -9.96
N GLY A 158 0.53 -19.48 -10.76
CA GLY A 158 -0.62 -19.66 -11.64
C GLY A 158 -1.84 -20.31 -10.98
N ARG A 159 -1.79 -20.65 -9.69
CA ARG A 159 -2.92 -21.27 -9.00
C ARG A 159 -3.93 -20.23 -8.51
N PRO A 160 -5.23 -20.56 -8.48
CA PRO A 160 -6.26 -19.68 -7.95
C PRO A 160 -6.03 -19.35 -6.45
N THR A 161 -6.24 -18.09 -6.06
CA THR A 161 -6.10 -17.62 -4.68
C THR A 161 -6.98 -18.40 -3.69
N GLU A 162 -8.16 -18.86 -4.13
CA GLU A 162 -9.09 -19.65 -3.32
C GLU A 162 -8.53 -21.04 -2.94
N SER A 163 -7.50 -21.51 -3.65
CA SER A 163 -6.86 -22.80 -3.34
C SER A 163 -5.89 -22.73 -2.15
N PHE A 164 -5.66 -21.53 -1.62
CA PHE A 164 -4.72 -21.28 -0.54
C PHE A 164 -5.41 -21.02 0.80
N SER A 165 -4.70 -21.27 1.90
CA SER A 165 -5.18 -20.93 3.24
C SER A 165 -5.18 -19.42 3.46
N GLN A 166 -5.87 -18.97 4.54
CA GLN A 166 -5.89 -17.55 4.92
C GLN A 166 -4.48 -16.97 5.14
N GLY A 167 -3.56 -17.75 5.73
CA GLY A 167 -2.17 -17.31 5.92
C GLY A 167 -1.43 -17.07 4.61
N TRP A 168 -1.64 -17.91 3.59
CA TRP A 168 -1.09 -17.70 2.27
C TRP A 168 -1.70 -16.49 1.55
N ASN A 169 -3.00 -16.28 1.68
CA ASN A 169 -3.65 -15.08 1.14
C ASN A 169 -3.15 -13.81 1.82
N MET A 170 -2.83 -13.85 3.13
CA MET A 170 -2.19 -12.74 3.83
C MET A 170 -0.82 -12.40 3.22
N ARG A 171 -0.04 -13.40 2.79
CA ARG A 171 1.25 -13.18 2.10
C ARG A 171 1.06 -12.51 0.74
N ILE A 172 -0.01 -12.82 0.00
CA ILE A 172 -0.34 -12.13 -1.27
C ILE A 172 -0.63 -10.65 -1.00
N GLU A 173 -1.41 -10.34 0.01
CA GLU A 173 -1.71 -8.94 0.37
C GLU A 173 -0.47 -8.20 0.87
N LEU A 174 0.38 -8.87 1.64
CA LEU A 174 1.68 -8.31 2.02
C LEU A 174 2.53 -8.00 0.78
N ALA A 175 2.57 -8.92 -0.20
CA ALA A 175 3.25 -8.67 -1.48
C ALA A 175 2.72 -7.42 -2.17
N LYS A 176 1.39 -7.25 -2.26
CA LYS A 176 0.76 -6.07 -2.87
C LYS A 176 1.15 -4.78 -2.18
N ILE A 177 1.19 -4.78 -0.84
CA ILE A 177 1.58 -3.60 -0.06
C ILE A 177 3.06 -3.25 -0.29
N LEU A 178 3.94 -4.25 -0.32
CA LEU A 178 5.37 -4.05 -0.59
C LEU A 178 5.62 -3.54 -2.01
N LEU A 179 4.89 -4.07 -3.00
CA LEU A 179 5.00 -3.66 -4.41
C LEU A 179 4.58 -2.21 -4.65
N ARG A 180 3.63 -1.69 -3.86
CA ARG A 180 3.15 -0.30 -3.96
C ARG A 180 4.12 0.74 -3.41
N GLN A 181 5.23 0.33 -2.77
CA GLN A 181 6.29 1.21 -2.27
C GLN A 181 5.77 2.41 -1.45
N HIS A 182 4.96 2.12 -0.43
CA HIS A 182 4.42 3.17 0.44
C HIS A 182 5.52 3.82 1.29
N ASP A 183 5.37 5.13 1.58
CA ASP A 183 6.28 5.88 2.45
C ASP A 183 6.24 5.36 3.90
N VAL A 184 5.08 4.86 4.33
CA VAL A 184 4.87 4.29 5.67
C VAL A 184 4.19 2.93 5.55
N LEU A 185 4.78 1.92 6.18
CA LEU A 185 4.24 0.56 6.20
C LEU A 185 3.77 0.21 7.62
N LEU A 186 2.50 -0.12 7.76
CA LEU A 186 1.88 -0.54 9.01
C LEU A 186 1.48 -2.01 8.93
N LEU A 187 2.13 -2.84 9.73
CA LEU A 187 1.93 -4.28 9.75
C LEU A 187 1.31 -4.70 11.09
N ASP A 188 0.09 -5.25 11.08
CA ASP A 188 -0.59 -5.72 12.29
C ASP A 188 -0.39 -7.23 12.46
N GLU A 189 0.54 -7.61 13.35
CA GLU A 189 0.94 -8.99 13.64
C GLU A 189 1.38 -9.81 12.42
N PRO A 190 2.27 -9.28 11.54
CA PRO A 190 2.64 -9.92 10.26
C PRO A 190 3.26 -11.30 10.44
N THR A 191 3.98 -11.52 11.54
CA THR A 191 4.70 -12.76 11.82
C THR A 191 3.80 -13.96 12.10
N ASN A 192 2.53 -13.76 12.42
CA ASN A 192 1.61 -14.86 12.70
C ASN A 192 1.36 -15.79 11.49
N HIS A 193 1.67 -15.32 10.28
CA HIS A 193 1.38 -16.01 9.02
C HIS A 193 2.63 -16.21 8.16
N LEU A 194 3.80 -15.80 8.62
CA LEU A 194 5.09 -15.97 7.95
C LEU A 194 5.92 -17.06 8.61
N ASP A 195 6.66 -17.82 7.81
CA ASP A 195 7.75 -18.66 8.31
C ASP A 195 9.02 -17.82 8.52
N ILE A 196 10.01 -18.45 9.15
CA ILE A 196 11.28 -17.78 9.51
C ILE A 196 11.98 -17.23 8.26
N GLU A 197 12.00 -17.98 7.16
CA GLU A 197 12.66 -17.59 5.92
C GLU A 197 11.99 -16.36 5.30
N SER A 198 10.64 -16.29 5.32
CA SER A 198 9.89 -15.12 4.85
C SER A 198 10.05 -13.88 5.76
N ILE A 199 10.25 -14.09 7.07
CA ILE A 199 10.53 -13.00 8.00
C ILE A 199 11.93 -12.42 7.73
N GLU A 200 12.95 -13.27 7.60
CA GLU A 200 14.32 -12.85 7.28
C GLU A 200 14.35 -12.06 5.95
N TRP A 201 13.65 -12.56 4.92
CA TRP A 201 13.56 -11.87 3.64
C TRP A 201 12.87 -10.48 3.75
N LEU A 202 11.88 -10.33 4.64
CA LEU A 202 11.16 -9.06 4.84
C LEU A 202 12.00 -8.03 5.61
N GLU A 203 12.97 -8.50 6.44
CA GLU A 203 13.85 -7.62 7.24
C GLU A 203 15.01 -7.04 6.41
N ASP A 204 15.39 -7.68 5.30
CA ASP A 204 16.44 -7.26 4.37
C ASP A 204 15.96 -6.12 3.43
#